data_609f511528f070afa96443758d6e4dbb
#
_entry.id   609f511528f070afa96443758d6e4dbb
#
_cell.length_a   1.000
_cell.length_b   1.000
_cell.length_c   1.000
_cell.angle_alpha   90.00
_cell.angle_beta   90.00
_cell.angle_gamma   90.00
#
_symmetry.space_group_name_H-M   'P 1'
#
loop_
_entity.id
_entity.type
_entity.pdbx_description
1 polymer ?
#
loop_
_entity_poly.entity_id
_entity_poly.type
_entity_poly.pdbx_seq_one_letter_code
_entity_poly.pdbx_strand_id
1 'polypeptide(L)'
;MMQFVLLISNIKACGHQTRGIFGFPNGWFKIHMSSPREIQGENKIIYYGNRVVTILGSGDYGCALAGRLVRSGYTVYIGSRDPNKQRVKQLVQKTGAILTGQETALAQDACAVVIAVGRDHYDYLPLQNLHDRVLIDVSNNTKKRKGPHVRSNAEYLQGLVPAAHVVKGFNVLSAYALENGGMQGSKEVYLAGDDTSAKSIAHDLVRGIGFTPVDWGSLRAARDIEDVPLKLMPSWKRPVAVVFGLFTFHWILAFIQFQICYNLAWGNWEWGWKHLGMQNFNRVIAINALWTLSFCYLPGLFAAYLQLWRGTKYSQFPNWLDQWLKMRKQLGLLMLGMAAMHACISVAMLAPETTEWVYEEPQKIQAVVQVNANTTETKLIKLYNAELNWRGELFLTTGAVALCLTVVLGISSLPSVTATLSWREFTFIQSKLGWVAMITAALHDIFLAWKWMFIYWGCFNTLPIGPQYALYPTFICIVLKLPLLLPPVDKYLQQIRRGYERPAAFKKTDIA
;
A
#
# COMPACT_ATOMS: atom_id res chain seq x y z
N MET A 1 -19.41 21.69 4.77
CA MET A 1 -19.27 20.29 4.33
C MET A 1 -20.16 19.96 3.12
N MET A 2 -21.41 20.45 3.08
CA MET A 2 -22.34 20.20 1.96
C MET A 2 -22.01 20.96 0.66
N GLN A 3 -21.35 22.12 0.71
CA GLN A 3 -20.89 22.87 -0.48
C GLN A 3 -19.63 22.29 -1.15
N PHE A 4 -18.83 21.51 -0.45
CA PHE A 4 -17.63 20.86 -1.00
C PHE A 4 -17.94 19.63 -1.87
N VAL A 5 -19.10 18.99 -1.63
CA VAL A 5 -19.58 17.85 -2.43
C VAL A 5 -20.13 18.30 -3.77
N LEU A 6 -20.66 19.53 -3.86
CA LEU A 6 -21.20 20.11 -5.10
C LEU A 6 -20.11 20.60 -6.07
N LEU A 7 -18.92 20.91 -5.58
CA LEU A 7 -17.81 21.34 -6.44
C LEU A 7 -17.20 20.19 -7.27
N ILE A 8 -17.33 18.95 -6.80
CA ILE A 8 -16.80 17.77 -7.50
C ILE A 8 -17.74 17.26 -8.60
N SER A 9 -19.04 17.60 -8.52
CA SER A 9 -20.01 17.20 -9.54
C SER A 9 -19.97 18.08 -10.80
N ASN A 10 -19.47 19.31 -10.73
CA ASN A 10 -19.43 20.26 -11.85
C ASN A 10 -18.19 20.17 -12.75
N ILE A 11 -17.20 19.34 -12.43
CA ILE A 11 -16.00 19.16 -13.29
C ILE A 11 -16.25 18.15 -14.45
N LYS A 12 -17.42 17.53 -14.52
CA LYS A 12 -17.75 16.56 -15.60
C LYS A 12 -18.42 17.14 -16.83
N ALA A 13 -18.70 18.44 -16.89
CA ALA A 13 -19.53 19.03 -17.93
C ALA A 13 -18.83 20.10 -18.77
N CYS A 14 -17.51 20.04 -18.98
CA CYS A 14 -16.85 20.94 -19.92
C CYS A 14 -15.81 20.21 -20.76
N GLY A 15 -16.28 19.51 -21.77
CA GLY A 15 -15.49 18.85 -22.81
C GLY A 15 -15.99 19.27 -24.18
N HIS A 16 -15.61 20.47 -24.66
CA HIS A 16 -15.58 20.74 -26.10
C HIS A 16 -14.56 21.83 -26.42
N GLN A 17 -13.69 21.47 -27.36
CA GLN A 17 -12.95 22.30 -28.32
C GLN A 17 -12.17 23.51 -27.81
N THR A 18 -10.84 23.43 -27.85
CA THR A 18 -10.01 24.46 -28.49
C THR A 18 -8.74 23.82 -29.07
N ARG A 19 -8.59 23.92 -30.41
CA ARG A 19 -7.31 23.79 -31.11
C ARG A 19 -6.49 25.04 -30.80
N GLY A 20 -5.32 24.87 -30.19
CA GLY A 20 -4.35 25.94 -29.99
C GLY A 20 -2.94 25.41 -30.24
N ILE A 21 -2.35 25.95 -31.27
CA ILE A 21 -0.97 25.73 -31.74
C ILE A 21 0.00 26.32 -30.72
N PHE A 22 0.88 25.50 -30.13
CA PHE A 22 2.14 25.96 -29.55
C PHE A 22 3.26 25.09 -30.06
N GLY A 23 4.08 25.66 -30.91
CA GLY A 23 5.35 25.11 -31.39
C GLY A 23 6.42 25.27 -30.32
N PHE A 24 7.16 24.19 -30.04
CA PHE A 24 8.44 24.20 -29.33
C PHE A 24 9.53 23.60 -30.23
N PRO A 25 10.74 24.18 -30.25
CA PRO A 25 11.81 23.75 -31.16
C PRO A 25 12.54 22.50 -30.65
N ASN A 26 12.87 21.71 -31.60
CA ASN A 26 13.77 20.56 -31.73
C ASN A 26 14.67 20.15 -30.55
N GLY A 27 14.56 18.87 -30.25
CA GLY A 27 15.67 18.07 -29.79
C GLY A 27 15.48 17.36 -28.45
N TRP A 28 15.46 16.02 -28.50
CA TRP A 28 15.52 15.01 -27.46
C TRP A 28 14.17 14.32 -27.13
N PHE A 29 14.15 13.07 -27.51
CA PHE A 29 13.09 12.04 -27.41
C PHE A 29 12.23 11.87 -28.68
N LYS A 30 12.81 11.27 -29.71
CA LYS A 30 12.01 10.54 -30.71
C LYS A 30 11.57 9.20 -30.12
N ILE A 31 10.41 9.16 -29.49
CA ILE A 31 9.66 7.92 -29.32
C ILE A 31 8.94 7.70 -30.64
N HIS A 32 9.42 6.76 -31.45
CA HIS A 32 8.68 6.25 -32.60
C HIS A 32 7.43 5.52 -32.08
N MET A 33 6.32 6.22 -32.00
CA MET A 33 5.00 5.60 -31.87
C MET A 33 4.51 5.27 -33.27
N SER A 34 4.71 4.02 -33.70
CA SER A 34 3.90 3.45 -34.77
C SER A 34 2.45 3.40 -34.29
N SER A 35 1.52 3.97 -35.06
CA SER A 35 0.09 3.89 -34.84
C SER A 35 -0.33 2.45 -34.58
N PRO A 36 -1.23 2.19 -33.61
CA PRO A 36 -1.78 0.84 -33.45
C PRO A 36 -2.69 0.56 -34.64
N ARG A 37 -2.27 -0.36 -35.52
CA ARG A 37 -3.26 -1.07 -36.34
C ARG A 37 -4.17 -1.81 -35.36
N GLU A 38 -5.45 -1.56 -35.44
CA GLU A 38 -6.48 -2.39 -34.82
C GLU A 38 -6.31 -3.82 -35.38
N ILE A 39 -5.61 -4.64 -34.62
CA ILE A 39 -5.72 -6.09 -34.75
C ILE A 39 -6.80 -6.48 -33.75
N GLN A 40 -8.04 -6.55 -34.22
CA GLN A 40 -9.07 -7.37 -33.59
C GLN A 40 -8.56 -8.82 -33.64
N GLY A 41 -7.93 -9.23 -32.56
CA GLY A 41 -7.50 -10.57 -32.27
C GLY A 41 -7.44 -10.67 -30.76
N GLU A 42 -8.44 -11.31 -30.16
CA GLU A 42 -8.32 -11.83 -28.82
C GLU A 42 -7.03 -12.64 -28.76
N ASN A 43 -5.98 -12.11 -28.15
CA ASN A 43 -4.80 -12.88 -27.77
C ASN A 43 -5.20 -13.83 -26.64
N LYS A 44 -5.95 -14.88 -27.00
CA LYS A 44 -6.00 -16.11 -26.24
C LYS A 44 -4.57 -16.64 -26.25
N ILE A 45 -3.88 -16.55 -25.13
CA ILE A 45 -2.71 -17.37 -24.86
C ILE A 45 -3.21 -18.80 -24.93
N ILE A 46 -2.92 -19.48 -26.04
CA ILE A 46 -3.32 -20.87 -26.27
C ILE A 46 -2.38 -21.72 -25.43
N TYR A 47 -2.74 -21.95 -24.17
CA TYR A 47 -2.18 -23.04 -23.39
C TYR A 47 -2.81 -24.34 -23.93
N TYR A 48 -2.03 -25.13 -24.67
CA TYR A 48 -2.38 -26.50 -25.03
C TYR A 48 -2.27 -27.37 -23.76
N GLY A 49 -3.30 -27.35 -22.91
CA GLY A 49 -3.36 -28.13 -21.69
C GLY A 49 -4.79 -28.30 -21.20
N ASN A 50 -5.02 -29.37 -20.46
CA ASN A 50 -6.31 -29.64 -19.82
C ASN A 50 -6.70 -28.46 -18.91
N ARG A 51 -7.85 -27.81 -19.18
CA ARG A 51 -8.37 -26.64 -18.42
C ARG A 51 -9.44 -27.00 -17.42
N VAL A 52 -9.50 -28.25 -17.03
CA VAL A 52 -10.44 -28.73 -16.02
C VAL A 52 -9.74 -28.67 -14.64
N VAL A 53 -10.41 -28.07 -13.66
CA VAL A 53 -9.95 -27.99 -12.26
C VAL A 53 -11.07 -28.49 -11.35
N THR A 54 -10.71 -29.38 -10.43
CA THR A 54 -11.63 -29.84 -9.39
C THR A 54 -11.33 -29.12 -8.08
N ILE A 55 -12.36 -28.63 -7.37
CA ILE A 55 -12.22 -28.01 -6.05
C ILE A 55 -13.01 -28.83 -5.04
N LEU A 56 -12.34 -29.41 -4.06
CA LEU A 56 -12.98 -30.06 -2.92
C LEU A 56 -13.20 -29.06 -1.79
N GLY A 57 -14.44 -28.66 -1.61
CA GLY A 57 -14.87 -27.69 -0.62
C GLY A 57 -15.72 -26.56 -1.23
N SER A 58 -16.96 -26.47 -0.78
CA SER A 58 -17.99 -25.52 -1.23
C SER A 58 -18.16 -24.33 -0.26
N GLY A 59 -17.12 -23.99 0.51
CA GLY A 59 -17.07 -22.79 1.37
C GLY A 59 -16.81 -21.53 0.57
N ASP A 60 -16.88 -20.37 1.24
CA ASP A 60 -16.72 -19.05 0.61
C ASP A 60 -15.40 -18.93 -0.17
N TYR A 61 -14.29 -19.48 0.39
CA TYR A 61 -12.99 -19.48 -0.29
C TYR A 61 -12.97 -20.34 -1.55
N GLY A 62 -13.49 -21.58 -1.46
CA GLY A 62 -13.59 -22.50 -2.61
C GLY A 62 -14.44 -21.92 -3.73
N CYS A 63 -15.56 -21.28 -3.39
CA CYS A 63 -16.44 -20.60 -4.34
C CYS A 63 -15.77 -19.39 -4.99
N ALA A 64 -15.04 -18.56 -4.20
CA ALA A 64 -14.31 -17.40 -4.72
C ALA A 64 -13.22 -17.81 -5.72
N LEU A 65 -12.45 -18.85 -5.39
CA LEU A 65 -11.43 -19.40 -6.28
C LEU A 65 -12.06 -20.00 -7.54
N ALA A 66 -13.15 -20.76 -7.39
CA ALA A 66 -13.90 -21.32 -8.52
C ALA A 66 -14.38 -20.23 -9.48
N GLY A 67 -15.03 -19.20 -8.96
CA GLY A 67 -15.50 -18.08 -9.78
C GLY A 67 -14.35 -17.34 -10.47
N ARG A 68 -13.18 -17.26 -9.86
CA ARG A 68 -11.99 -16.67 -10.48
C ARG A 68 -11.45 -17.53 -11.63
N LEU A 69 -11.36 -18.84 -11.42
CA LEU A 69 -10.94 -19.80 -12.45
C LEU A 69 -11.91 -19.81 -13.63
N VAL A 70 -13.21 -19.86 -13.38
CA VAL A 70 -14.24 -19.82 -14.45
C VAL A 70 -14.11 -18.55 -15.30
N ARG A 71 -13.98 -17.37 -14.66
CA ARG A 71 -13.75 -16.11 -15.37
C ARG A 71 -12.44 -16.07 -16.17
N SER A 72 -11.49 -16.93 -15.82
CA SER A 72 -10.22 -17.08 -16.54
C SER A 72 -10.25 -18.19 -17.61
N GLY A 73 -11.41 -18.77 -17.89
CA GLY A 73 -11.62 -19.74 -18.94
C GLY A 73 -11.34 -21.20 -18.57
N TYR A 74 -11.37 -21.51 -17.26
CA TYR A 74 -11.29 -22.91 -16.78
C TYR A 74 -12.69 -23.48 -16.59
N THR A 75 -12.84 -24.79 -16.86
CA THR A 75 -13.99 -25.57 -16.43
C THR A 75 -13.76 -26.04 -15.00
N VAL A 76 -14.66 -25.69 -14.09
CA VAL A 76 -14.44 -25.95 -12.66
C VAL A 76 -15.57 -26.82 -12.11
N TYR A 77 -15.20 -27.92 -11.48
CA TYR A 77 -16.11 -28.79 -10.72
C TYR A 77 -15.90 -28.55 -9.22
N ILE A 78 -16.98 -28.23 -8.50
CA ILE A 78 -16.96 -28.11 -7.04
C ILE A 78 -17.54 -29.38 -6.43
N GLY A 79 -16.70 -30.18 -5.79
CA GLY A 79 -17.07 -31.36 -5.01
C GLY A 79 -17.53 -30.96 -3.60
N SER A 80 -18.82 -31.16 -3.31
CA SER A 80 -19.41 -30.95 -1.99
C SER A 80 -19.80 -32.26 -1.33
N ARG A 81 -19.70 -32.36 0.00
CA ARG A 81 -20.23 -33.50 0.77
C ARG A 81 -21.77 -33.54 0.70
N ASP A 82 -22.39 -32.35 0.67
CA ASP A 82 -23.83 -32.22 0.49
C ASP A 82 -24.12 -31.18 -0.60
N PRO A 83 -24.19 -31.62 -1.88
CA PRO A 83 -24.44 -30.72 -2.99
C PRO A 83 -25.90 -30.24 -3.04
N ASN A 84 -26.81 -30.87 -2.28
CA ASN A 84 -28.21 -30.51 -2.24
C ASN A 84 -28.54 -29.35 -1.27
N LYS A 85 -27.63 -29.00 -0.38
CA LYS A 85 -27.81 -27.94 0.58
C LYS A 85 -28.06 -26.60 -0.11
N GLN A 86 -29.20 -25.95 0.20
CA GLN A 86 -29.65 -24.71 -0.46
C GLN A 86 -28.58 -23.60 -0.47
N ARG A 87 -27.88 -23.38 0.67
CA ARG A 87 -26.79 -22.41 0.78
C ARG A 87 -25.66 -22.71 -0.20
N VAL A 88 -25.29 -23.97 -0.37
CA VAL A 88 -24.21 -24.39 -1.30
C VAL A 88 -24.63 -24.12 -2.73
N LYS A 89 -25.85 -24.49 -3.12
CA LYS A 89 -26.41 -24.23 -4.46
C LYS A 89 -26.37 -22.72 -4.79
N GLN A 90 -26.81 -21.87 -3.85
CA GLN A 90 -26.82 -20.41 -4.04
C GLN A 90 -25.40 -19.81 -4.19
N LEU A 91 -24.43 -20.29 -3.41
CA LEU A 91 -23.04 -19.82 -3.49
C LEU A 91 -22.39 -20.23 -4.81
N VAL A 92 -22.54 -21.50 -5.21
CA VAL A 92 -21.90 -22.02 -6.42
C VAL A 92 -22.55 -21.47 -7.69
N GLN A 93 -23.86 -21.26 -7.69
CA GLN A 93 -24.58 -20.70 -8.86
C GLN A 93 -24.00 -19.34 -9.30
N LYS A 94 -23.51 -18.51 -8.35
CA LYS A 94 -22.89 -17.21 -8.64
C LYS A 94 -21.51 -17.33 -9.31
N THR A 95 -20.87 -18.48 -9.24
CA THR A 95 -19.50 -18.68 -9.73
C THR A 95 -19.44 -19.14 -11.19
N GLY A 96 -20.50 -19.75 -11.69
CA GLY A 96 -20.51 -20.44 -12.99
C GLY A 96 -19.83 -21.81 -12.97
N ALA A 97 -19.42 -22.31 -11.79
CA ALA A 97 -18.85 -23.65 -11.64
C ALA A 97 -19.93 -24.73 -11.55
N ILE A 98 -19.55 -25.95 -11.82
CA ILE A 98 -20.43 -27.13 -11.80
C ILE A 98 -20.41 -27.74 -10.40
N LEU A 99 -21.55 -27.72 -9.69
CA LEU A 99 -21.69 -28.32 -8.37
C LEU A 99 -22.05 -29.81 -8.48
N THR A 100 -21.27 -30.66 -7.80
CA THR A 100 -21.52 -32.10 -7.77
C THR A 100 -21.03 -32.74 -6.45
N GLY A 101 -21.21 -34.04 -6.26
CA GLY A 101 -20.62 -34.81 -5.17
C GLY A 101 -19.09 -34.86 -5.29
N GLN A 102 -18.39 -35.16 -4.18
CA GLN A 102 -16.92 -35.18 -4.18
C GLN A 102 -16.36 -36.27 -5.12
N GLU A 103 -16.92 -37.45 -5.11
CA GLU A 103 -16.48 -38.56 -5.98
C GLU A 103 -16.74 -38.26 -7.45
N THR A 104 -17.90 -37.73 -7.79
CA THR A 104 -18.24 -37.31 -9.16
C THR A 104 -17.33 -36.19 -9.67
N ALA A 105 -16.97 -35.25 -8.80
CA ALA A 105 -16.01 -34.21 -9.13
C ALA A 105 -14.60 -34.73 -9.37
N LEU A 106 -14.18 -35.75 -8.62
CA LEU A 106 -12.90 -36.43 -8.79
C LEU A 106 -12.87 -37.42 -9.97
N ALA A 107 -14.01 -37.88 -10.44
CA ALA A 107 -14.07 -38.68 -11.66
C ALA A 107 -13.74 -37.89 -12.93
N GLN A 108 -13.68 -36.57 -12.85
CA GLN A 108 -13.31 -35.72 -13.98
C GLN A 108 -11.78 -35.75 -14.21
N ASP A 109 -11.41 -35.65 -15.49
CA ASP A 109 -9.99 -35.50 -15.87
C ASP A 109 -9.51 -34.08 -15.62
N ALA A 110 -9.20 -33.76 -14.36
CA ALA A 110 -8.74 -32.44 -13.92
C ALA A 110 -7.23 -32.37 -13.90
N CYS A 111 -6.66 -31.25 -14.41
CA CYS A 111 -5.21 -30.98 -14.34
C CYS A 111 -4.72 -30.78 -12.91
N ALA A 112 -5.58 -30.35 -12.00
CA ALA A 112 -5.30 -30.22 -10.57
C ALA A 112 -6.56 -30.34 -9.73
N VAL A 113 -6.41 -30.83 -8.51
CA VAL A 113 -7.44 -30.89 -7.48
C VAL A 113 -7.09 -29.91 -6.37
N VAL A 114 -7.93 -28.90 -6.14
CA VAL A 114 -7.73 -27.92 -5.07
C VAL A 114 -8.44 -28.39 -3.81
N ILE A 115 -7.71 -28.49 -2.71
CA ILE A 115 -8.22 -28.89 -1.40
C ILE A 115 -8.59 -27.63 -0.61
N ALA A 116 -9.86 -27.20 -0.72
CA ALA A 116 -10.41 -25.99 -0.11
C ALA A 116 -11.20 -26.28 1.19
N VAL A 117 -10.74 -27.22 1.97
CA VAL A 117 -11.27 -27.58 3.30
C VAL A 117 -10.20 -27.41 4.36
N GLY A 118 -10.62 -27.25 5.62
CA GLY A 118 -9.67 -27.18 6.75
C GLY A 118 -9.06 -28.53 7.04
N ARG A 119 -7.83 -28.55 7.58
CA ARG A 119 -7.07 -29.75 7.93
C ARG A 119 -7.86 -30.79 8.71
N ASP A 120 -8.73 -30.37 9.64
CA ASP A 120 -9.56 -31.29 10.43
C ASP A 120 -10.57 -32.11 9.63
N HIS A 121 -10.69 -31.81 8.34
CA HIS A 121 -11.59 -32.50 7.41
C HIS A 121 -10.85 -33.32 6.36
N TYR A 122 -9.52 -33.40 6.40
CA TYR A 122 -8.75 -34.16 5.40
C TYR A 122 -9.03 -35.66 5.46
N ASP A 123 -9.20 -36.20 6.67
CA ASP A 123 -9.50 -37.62 6.88
C ASP A 123 -10.88 -38.05 6.32
N TYR A 124 -11.75 -37.07 6.05
CA TYR A 124 -13.09 -37.30 5.45
C TYR A 124 -13.12 -37.10 3.94
N LEU A 125 -11.98 -36.83 3.32
CA LEU A 125 -11.88 -36.77 1.87
C LEU A 125 -11.86 -38.18 1.26
N PRO A 126 -12.32 -38.36 0.03
CA PRO A 126 -12.23 -39.63 -0.67
C PRO A 126 -10.77 -39.91 -1.11
N LEU A 127 -9.90 -40.24 -0.12
CA LEU A 127 -8.45 -40.32 -0.28
C LEU A 127 -8.01 -41.28 -1.39
N GLN A 128 -8.76 -42.37 -1.60
CA GLN A 128 -8.46 -43.37 -2.64
C GLN A 128 -8.52 -42.76 -4.06
N ASN A 129 -9.35 -41.73 -4.27
CA ASN A 129 -9.52 -41.09 -5.56
C ASN A 129 -8.54 -39.96 -5.80
N LEU A 130 -7.63 -39.70 -4.84
CA LEU A 130 -6.62 -38.64 -4.89
C LEU A 130 -5.22 -39.17 -5.27
N HIS A 131 -5.04 -40.48 -5.42
CA HIS A 131 -3.76 -41.06 -5.82
C HIS A 131 -3.34 -40.57 -7.21
N ASP A 132 -2.05 -40.38 -7.40
CA ASP A 132 -1.40 -39.95 -8.65
C ASP A 132 -1.93 -38.60 -9.21
N ARG A 133 -2.53 -37.77 -8.36
CA ARG A 133 -3.06 -36.47 -8.75
C ARG A 133 -2.24 -35.31 -8.18
N VAL A 134 -2.27 -34.19 -8.88
CA VAL A 134 -1.76 -32.92 -8.39
C VAL A 134 -2.75 -32.32 -7.42
N LEU A 135 -2.39 -32.21 -6.16
CA LEU A 135 -3.23 -31.64 -5.09
C LEU A 135 -2.70 -30.27 -4.70
N ILE A 136 -3.54 -29.25 -4.80
CA ILE A 136 -3.18 -27.88 -4.34
C ILE A 136 -3.86 -27.62 -3.00
N ASP A 137 -3.07 -27.60 -1.94
CA ASP A 137 -3.57 -27.28 -0.59
C ASP A 137 -3.60 -25.77 -0.34
N VAL A 138 -4.79 -25.23 -0.06
CA VAL A 138 -5.01 -23.78 0.18
C VAL A 138 -5.27 -23.44 1.64
N SER A 139 -5.11 -24.37 2.57
CA SER A 139 -5.42 -24.19 3.99
C SER A 139 -4.36 -23.36 4.74
N ASN A 140 -4.70 -22.89 5.92
CA ASN A 140 -3.82 -22.18 6.84
C ASN A 140 -3.75 -22.88 8.20
N ASN A 141 -2.65 -22.67 8.95
CA ASN A 141 -2.47 -23.21 10.29
C ASN A 141 -3.29 -22.44 11.35
N THR A 142 -4.61 -22.38 11.16
CA THR A 142 -5.54 -21.57 11.98
C THR A 142 -5.52 -21.94 13.47
N LYS A 143 -5.23 -23.18 13.81
CA LYS A 143 -5.17 -23.68 15.20
C LYS A 143 -3.80 -23.51 15.86
N LYS A 144 -2.84 -22.81 15.19
CA LYS A 144 -1.50 -22.49 15.70
C LYS A 144 -0.81 -23.68 16.34
N ARG A 145 -0.82 -24.84 15.66
CA ARG A 145 -0.08 -26.00 16.10
C ARG A 145 1.41 -25.66 16.08
N LYS A 146 2.05 -25.69 17.24
CA LYS A 146 3.46 -25.34 17.43
C LYS A 146 4.24 -26.54 17.92
N GLY A 147 5.49 -26.64 17.51
CA GLY A 147 6.44 -27.66 17.98
C GLY A 147 7.41 -28.06 16.86
N PRO A 148 8.60 -28.59 17.21
CA PRO A 148 9.64 -28.95 16.23
C PRO A 148 9.22 -30.07 15.27
N HIS A 149 8.26 -30.91 15.67
CA HIS A 149 7.77 -32.06 14.90
C HIS A 149 6.39 -31.85 14.28
N VAL A 150 5.84 -30.62 14.38
CA VAL A 150 4.51 -30.31 13.81
C VAL A 150 4.63 -30.17 12.30
N ARG A 151 4.00 -31.08 11.57
CA ARG A 151 3.86 -30.99 10.11
C ARG A 151 2.92 -29.87 9.71
N SER A 152 3.23 -29.17 8.62
CA SER A 152 2.29 -28.28 7.96
C SER A 152 1.02 -29.04 7.51
N ASN A 153 -0.03 -28.31 7.15
CA ASN A 153 -1.24 -28.94 6.64
C ASN A 153 -0.97 -29.67 5.33
N ALA A 154 -0.15 -29.07 4.45
CA ALA A 154 0.26 -29.68 3.20
C ALA A 154 1.12 -30.94 3.40
N GLU A 155 2.09 -30.93 4.33
CA GLU A 155 2.87 -32.11 4.69
C GLU A 155 2.00 -33.22 5.33
N TYR A 156 0.96 -32.83 6.07
CA TYR A 156 0.00 -33.79 6.61
C TYR A 156 -0.84 -34.42 5.51
N LEU A 157 -1.33 -33.61 4.56
CA LEU A 157 -2.08 -34.11 3.39
C LEU A 157 -1.22 -35.07 2.55
N GLN A 158 0.05 -34.75 2.32
CA GLN A 158 1.01 -35.62 1.64
C GLN A 158 1.19 -36.95 2.37
N GLY A 159 1.20 -36.93 3.70
CA GLY A 159 1.26 -38.15 4.50
C GLY A 159 0.01 -39.00 4.43
N LEU A 160 -1.16 -38.43 4.23
CA LEU A 160 -2.43 -39.14 4.04
C LEU A 160 -2.53 -39.81 2.66
N VAL A 161 -1.98 -39.15 1.63
CA VAL A 161 -1.99 -39.65 0.23
C VAL A 161 -0.56 -39.61 -0.31
N PRO A 162 0.28 -40.61 0.05
CA PRO A 162 1.70 -40.60 -0.36
C PRO A 162 1.93 -40.63 -1.86
N ALA A 163 1.03 -41.23 -2.62
CA ALA A 163 1.11 -41.33 -4.08
C ALA A 163 0.66 -40.04 -4.80
N ALA A 164 0.11 -39.05 -4.11
CA ALA A 164 -0.26 -37.79 -4.70
C ALA A 164 0.92 -36.78 -4.70
N HIS A 165 0.83 -35.78 -5.57
CA HIS A 165 1.81 -34.69 -5.67
C HIS A 165 1.24 -33.41 -5.03
N VAL A 166 1.53 -33.18 -3.76
CA VAL A 166 0.98 -32.05 -3.01
C VAL A 166 1.79 -30.78 -3.26
N VAL A 167 1.11 -29.72 -3.63
CA VAL A 167 1.66 -28.36 -3.75
C VAL A 167 0.90 -27.42 -2.80
N LYS A 168 1.60 -26.72 -1.95
CA LYS A 168 1.04 -25.62 -1.16
C LYS A 168 0.88 -24.39 -2.03
N GLY A 169 -0.31 -23.77 -2.03
CA GLY A 169 -0.53 -22.54 -2.83
C GLY A 169 -1.81 -21.80 -2.48
N PHE A 170 -1.97 -20.59 -3.01
CA PHE A 170 -3.15 -19.72 -2.90
C PHE A 170 -3.59 -19.30 -1.48
N ASN A 171 -3.10 -19.91 -0.42
CA ASN A 171 -3.49 -19.65 0.96
C ASN A 171 -3.23 -18.20 1.43
N VAL A 172 -2.33 -17.48 0.77
CA VAL A 172 -2.02 -16.06 1.06
C VAL A 172 -3.04 -15.09 0.46
N LEU A 173 -3.90 -15.56 -0.44
CA LEU A 173 -4.99 -14.78 -1.02
C LEU A 173 -6.24 -14.86 -0.14
N SER A 174 -6.93 -13.74 0.04
CA SER A 174 -8.27 -13.75 0.65
C SER A 174 -9.34 -14.10 -0.40
N ALA A 175 -10.49 -14.65 0.03
CA ALA A 175 -11.64 -14.88 -0.86
C ALA A 175 -12.02 -13.59 -1.62
N TYR A 176 -12.00 -12.46 -0.94
CA TYR A 176 -12.22 -11.15 -1.51
C TYR A 176 -11.23 -10.81 -2.66
N ALA A 177 -9.94 -11.14 -2.47
CA ALA A 177 -8.93 -10.92 -3.49
C ALA A 177 -9.14 -11.77 -4.75
N LEU A 178 -9.67 -12.98 -4.58
CA LEU A 178 -10.02 -13.88 -5.68
C LEU A 178 -11.25 -13.37 -6.45
N GLU A 179 -12.26 -12.85 -5.76
CA GLU A 179 -13.49 -12.34 -6.40
C GLU A 179 -13.24 -11.05 -7.20
N ASN A 180 -12.50 -10.11 -6.64
CA ASN A 180 -12.39 -8.74 -7.16
C ASN A 180 -11.10 -8.47 -7.94
N GLY A 181 -10.25 -9.46 -8.09
CA GLY A 181 -8.94 -9.28 -8.70
C GLY A 181 -7.91 -8.69 -7.73
N GLY A 182 -6.65 -8.81 -8.07
CA GLY A 182 -5.56 -8.35 -7.23
C GLY A 182 -5.47 -6.83 -7.15
N MET A 183 -4.88 -6.33 -6.04
CA MET A 183 -4.45 -4.93 -5.91
C MET A 183 -3.58 -4.51 -7.10
N GLN A 184 -3.50 -3.20 -7.37
CA GLN A 184 -2.52 -2.62 -8.29
C GLN A 184 -1.10 -2.94 -7.77
N GLY A 185 -0.48 -3.94 -8.35
CA GLY A 185 0.81 -4.48 -7.93
C GLY A 185 0.87 -6.00 -8.16
N SER A 186 2.05 -6.59 -8.13
CA SER A 186 2.21 -8.04 -8.19
C SER A 186 1.63 -8.65 -6.91
N LYS A 187 0.48 -9.31 -7.00
CA LYS A 187 0.04 -10.20 -5.95
C LYS A 187 0.76 -11.52 -6.12
N GLU A 188 1.64 -11.75 -5.20
CA GLU A 188 2.41 -12.98 -5.14
C GLU A 188 1.56 -14.10 -4.53
N VAL A 189 1.66 -15.26 -5.14
CA VAL A 189 1.16 -16.52 -4.61
C VAL A 189 2.35 -17.42 -4.38
N TYR A 190 2.60 -17.76 -3.12
CA TYR A 190 3.71 -18.62 -2.75
C TYR A 190 3.36 -20.07 -3.04
N LEU A 191 4.27 -20.75 -3.72
CA LEU A 191 4.15 -22.17 -4.07
C LEU A 191 5.26 -22.95 -3.41
N ALA A 192 4.94 -24.09 -2.79
CA ALA A 192 5.91 -25.04 -2.25
C ALA A 192 5.45 -26.47 -2.53
N GLY A 193 6.36 -27.30 -3.01
CA GLY A 193 6.09 -28.69 -3.36
C GLY A 193 7.37 -29.39 -3.76
N ASP A 194 7.39 -30.71 -3.64
CA ASP A 194 8.57 -31.50 -3.95
C ASP A 194 8.61 -31.92 -5.44
N ASP A 195 7.45 -32.11 -6.06
CA ASP A 195 7.34 -32.46 -7.48
C ASP A 195 7.36 -31.20 -8.36
N THR A 196 8.29 -31.16 -9.31
CA THR A 196 8.50 -30.02 -10.22
C THR A 196 7.38 -29.88 -11.25
N SER A 197 6.81 -30.98 -11.71
CA SER A 197 5.72 -30.99 -12.70
C SER A 197 4.44 -30.48 -12.05
N ALA A 198 4.11 -30.92 -10.86
CA ALA A 198 2.99 -30.45 -10.08
C ALA A 198 3.13 -28.94 -9.74
N LYS A 199 4.34 -28.47 -9.37
CA LYS A 199 4.60 -27.03 -9.18
C LYS A 199 4.41 -26.24 -10.47
N SER A 200 4.82 -26.77 -11.61
CA SER A 200 4.59 -26.10 -12.91
C SER A 200 3.11 -25.92 -13.21
N ILE A 201 2.28 -26.94 -12.97
CA ILE A 201 0.83 -26.86 -13.14
C ILE A 201 0.24 -25.79 -12.20
N ALA A 202 0.63 -25.79 -10.93
CA ALA A 202 0.20 -24.78 -9.97
C ALA A 202 0.66 -23.36 -10.38
N HIS A 203 1.88 -23.22 -10.90
CA HIS A 203 2.42 -21.97 -11.44
C HIS A 203 1.57 -21.43 -12.60
N ASP A 204 1.20 -22.29 -13.53
CA ASP A 204 0.39 -21.89 -14.69
C ASP A 204 -1.04 -21.51 -14.27
N LEU A 205 -1.64 -22.22 -13.31
CA LEU A 205 -2.92 -21.83 -12.71
C LEU A 205 -2.85 -20.45 -12.07
N VAL A 206 -1.81 -20.17 -11.28
CA VAL A 206 -1.62 -18.86 -10.65
C VAL A 206 -1.51 -17.75 -11.69
N ARG A 207 -0.71 -17.95 -12.73
CA ARG A 207 -0.58 -16.98 -13.84
C ARG A 207 -1.87 -16.84 -14.62
N GLY A 208 -2.54 -17.95 -14.93
CA GLY A 208 -3.80 -17.98 -15.68
C GLY A 208 -4.91 -17.17 -15.04
N ILE A 209 -4.96 -17.08 -13.71
CA ILE A 209 -5.92 -16.26 -12.98
C ILE A 209 -5.41 -14.85 -12.64
N GLY A 210 -4.22 -14.47 -13.14
CA GLY A 210 -3.70 -13.11 -13.08
C GLY A 210 -2.90 -12.75 -11.84
N PHE A 211 -2.30 -13.73 -11.14
CA PHE A 211 -1.39 -13.54 -10.00
C PHE A 211 0.06 -13.91 -10.38
N THR A 212 1.01 -13.53 -9.54
CA THR A 212 2.43 -13.80 -9.73
C THR A 212 2.85 -14.97 -8.87
N PRO A 213 3.20 -16.13 -9.44
CA PRO A 213 3.69 -17.28 -8.68
C PRO A 213 5.11 -17.04 -8.19
N VAL A 214 5.40 -17.42 -6.96
CA VAL A 214 6.73 -17.38 -6.32
C VAL A 214 7.04 -18.75 -5.75
N ASP A 215 8.06 -19.42 -6.28
CA ASP A 215 8.51 -20.72 -5.78
C ASP A 215 9.27 -20.55 -4.48
N TRP A 216 8.79 -21.21 -3.41
CA TRP A 216 9.41 -21.27 -2.09
C TRP A 216 10.18 -22.59 -1.86
N GLY A 217 10.32 -23.40 -2.91
CA GLY A 217 11.10 -24.65 -2.88
C GLY A 217 10.29 -25.87 -2.49
N SER A 218 10.81 -26.68 -1.56
CA SER A 218 10.21 -27.95 -1.17
C SER A 218 8.91 -27.78 -0.35
N LEU A 219 8.13 -28.86 -0.24
CA LEU A 219 6.89 -28.89 0.54
C LEU A 219 7.10 -28.51 2.02
N ARG A 220 8.30 -28.69 2.55
CA ARG A 220 8.67 -28.26 3.92
C ARG A 220 8.48 -26.75 4.14
N ALA A 221 8.66 -25.92 3.10
CA ALA A 221 8.42 -24.48 3.18
C ALA A 221 6.94 -24.12 3.40
N ALA A 222 6.02 -25.06 3.21
CA ALA A 222 4.60 -24.85 3.49
C ALA A 222 4.33 -24.43 4.95
N ARG A 223 5.19 -24.79 5.90
CA ARG A 223 5.11 -24.38 7.31
C ARG A 223 5.13 -22.87 7.46
N ASP A 224 6.08 -22.22 6.79
CA ASP A 224 6.23 -20.77 6.83
C ASP A 224 5.13 -20.07 6.03
N ILE A 225 4.73 -20.65 4.89
CA ILE A 225 3.67 -20.13 4.01
C ILE A 225 2.31 -20.15 4.72
N GLU A 226 1.98 -21.18 5.47
CA GLU A 226 0.73 -21.31 6.22
C GLU A 226 0.60 -20.30 7.35
N ASP A 227 1.71 -19.83 7.91
CA ASP A 227 1.75 -18.86 8.99
C ASP A 227 1.67 -17.40 8.49
N VAL A 228 1.95 -17.14 7.22
CA VAL A 228 1.97 -15.77 6.66
C VAL A 228 0.66 -15.03 6.86
N PRO A 229 -0.53 -15.56 6.55
CA PRO A 229 -1.80 -14.84 6.71
C PRO A 229 -2.23 -14.66 8.16
N LEU A 230 -1.68 -15.45 9.09
CA LEU A 230 -2.05 -15.47 10.51
C LEU A 230 -1.30 -14.39 11.30
N LYS A 231 -0.24 -13.84 10.74
CA LYS A 231 0.48 -12.72 11.34
C LYS A 231 -0.30 -11.45 11.03
N LEU A 232 -0.95 -10.89 12.04
CA LEU A 232 -1.72 -9.64 11.93
C LEU A 232 -0.87 -8.54 11.27
N MET A 233 0.42 -8.53 11.58
CA MET A 233 1.46 -7.70 10.94
C MET A 233 2.79 -8.45 10.99
N PRO A 234 3.23 -9.07 9.90
CA PRO A 234 4.54 -9.71 9.87
C PRO A 234 5.64 -8.64 9.99
N SER A 235 6.59 -8.89 10.85
CA SER A 235 7.85 -8.14 11.00
C SER A 235 7.74 -6.62 11.23
N TRP A 236 7.33 -6.20 12.44
CA TRP A 236 7.43 -4.80 12.89
C TRP A 236 8.88 -4.29 13.03
N LYS A 237 9.87 -5.18 13.21
CA LYS A 237 11.26 -4.80 13.48
C LYS A 237 11.81 -3.84 12.43
N ARG A 238 11.63 -4.14 11.12
CA ARG A 238 12.16 -3.30 10.04
C ARG A 238 11.45 -1.94 9.91
N PRO A 239 10.09 -1.85 9.84
CA PRO A 239 9.41 -0.56 9.82
C PRO A 239 9.76 0.34 11.02
N VAL A 240 9.81 -0.24 12.23
CA VAL A 240 10.18 0.50 13.44
C VAL A 240 11.63 0.99 13.35
N ALA A 241 12.56 0.14 12.90
CA ALA A 241 13.96 0.54 12.72
C ALA A 241 14.12 1.67 11.70
N VAL A 242 13.36 1.63 10.59
CA VAL A 242 13.36 2.71 9.57
C VAL A 242 12.85 4.01 10.18
N VAL A 243 11.68 3.97 10.83
CA VAL A 243 11.08 5.18 11.43
C VAL A 243 11.95 5.74 12.55
N PHE A 244 12.54 4.88 13.38
CA PHE A 244 13.46 5.29 14.44
C PHE A 244 14.76 5.88 13.87
N GLY A 245 15.33 5.28 12.83
CA GLY A 245 16.50 5.81 12.14
C GLY A 245 16.24 7.19 11.52
N LEU A 246 15.09 7.37 10.87
CA LEU A 246 14.66 8.68 10.37
C LEU A 246 14.45 9.67 11.51
N PHE A 247 13.82 9.26 12.60
CA PHE A 247 13.63 10.12 13.78
C PHE A 247 14.97 10.58 14.34
N THR A 248 15.92 9.68 14.51
CA THR A 248 17.27 10.00 14.99
C THR A 248 17.98 10.98 14.04
N PHE A 249 17.88 10.75 12.74
CA PHE A 249 18.42 11.63 11.72
C PHE A 249 17.82 13.05 11.82
N HIS A 250 16.49 13.15 11.85
CA HIS A 250 15.81 14.44 11.98
C HIS A 250 16.11 15.13 13.33
N TRP A 251 16.24 14.34 14.40
CA TRP A 251 16.62 14.87 15.70
C TRP A 251 18.01 15.51 15.69
N ILE A 252 18.98 14.84 15.08
CA ILE A 252 20.35 15.35 14.94
C ILE A 252 20.34 16.64 14.09
N LEU A 253 19.64 16.66 12.97
CA LEU A 253 19.53 17.87 12.13
C LEU A 253 18.89 19.02 12.89
N ALA A 254 17.79 18.78 13.59
CA ALA A 254 17.11 19.79 14.36
C ALA A 254 17.98 20.29 15.53
N PHE A 255 18.72 19.39 16.20
CA PHE A 255 19.67 19.76 17.24
C PHE A 255 20.78 20.69 16.68
N ILE A 256 21.38 20.33 15.56
CA ILE A 256 22.38 21.18 14.90
C ILE A 256 21.77 22.56 14.57
N GLN A 257 20.60 22.59 13.94
CA GLN A 257 19.97 23.86 13.53
C GLN A 257 19.59 24.77 14.69
N PHE A 258 18.94 24.23 15.72
CA PHE A 258 18.35 25.05 16.78
C PHE A 258 19.23 25.19 18.01
N GLN A 259 20.11 24.22 18.29
CA GLN A 259 21.01 24.30 19.46
C GLN A 259 22.39 24.84 19.09
N ILE A 260 22.92 24.48 17.93
CA ILE A 260 24.26 24.91 17.56
C ILE A 260 24.19 26.22 16.74
N CYS A 261 23.53 26.15 15.57
CA CYS A 261 23.60 27.25 14.63
C CYS A 261 22.84 28.50 15.07
N TYR A 262 21.66 28.32 15.66
CA TYR A 262 20.89 29.44 16.20
C TYR A 262 21.67 30.14 17.31
N ASN A 263 22.26 29.38 18.22
CA ASN A 263 23.02 29.94 19.33
C ASN A 263 24.33 30.61 18.88
N LEU A 264 25.01 30.05 17.90
CA LEU A 264 26.18 30.67 17.28
C LEU A 264 25.84 32.01 16.59
N ALA A 265 24.67 32.06 15.92
CA ALA A 265 24.22 33.25 15.20
C ALA A 265 23.71 34.36 16.12
N TRP A 266 23.05 34.02 17.21
CA TRP A 266 22.32 34.98 18.07
C TRP A 266 22.82 35.07 19.50
N GLY A 267 23.78 34.23 19.92
CA GLY A 267 24.34 34.23 21.27
C GLY A 267 23.38 33.82 22.40
N ASN A 268 22.22 33.26 22.06
CA ASN A 268 21.16 32.99 23.04
C ASN A 268 21.04 31.49 23.37
N TRP A 269 22.01 30.96 24.10
CA TRP A 269 22.08 29.56 24.52
C TRP A 269 20.93 29.13 25.43
N GLU A 270 20.45 30.03 26.29
CA GLU A 270 19.34 29.73 27.19
C GLU A 270 18.05 29.43 26.43
N TRP A 271 17.75 30.20 25.40
CA TRP A 271 16.59 29.96 24.56
C TRP A 271 16.62 28.59 23.89
N GLY A 272 17.77 28.23 23.36
CA GLY A 272 17.94 26.92 22.70
C GLY A 272 17.65 25.75 23.65
N TRP A 273 18.25 25.74 24.84
CA TRP A 273 18.04 24.67 25.81
C TRP A 273 16.60 24.62 26.33
N LYS A 274 15.97 25.76 26.58
CA LYS A 274 14.57 25.86 27.01
C LYS A 274 13.62 25.20 26.01
N HIS A 275 13.91 25.27 24.70
CA HIS A 275 13.05 24.78 23.63
C HIS A 275 13.45 23.39 23.08
N LEU A 276 14.50 22.78 23.63
CA LEU A 276 14.99 21.47 23.19
C LEU A 276 13.96 20.34 23.41
N GLY A 277 13.22 20.38 24.51
CA GLY A 277 12.27 19.31 24.87
C GLY A 277 11.07 19.28 23.94
N MET A 278 9.97 19.88 24.38
CA MET A 278 8.65 19.73 23.76
C MET A 278 8.58 20.32 22.35
N GLN A 279 9.14 21.54 22.13
CA GLN A 279 9.06 22.18 20.81
C GLN A 279 9.88 21.43 19.76
N ASN A 280 11.12 21.07 20.09
CA ASN A 280 11.98 20.37 19.14
C ASN A 280 11.46 18.95 18.87
N PHE A 281 10.98 18.26 19.89
CA PHE A 281 10.34 16.95 19.74
C PHE A 281 9.11 17.04 18.83
N ASN A 282 8.22 18.02 19.04
CA ASN A 282 7.05 18.24 18.21
C ASN A 282 7.39 18.49 16.74
N ARG A 283 8.42 19.28 16.49
CA ARG A 283 8.93 19.55 15.13
C ARG A 283 9.48 18.29 14.47
N VAL A 284 10.33 17.55 15.17
CA VAL A 284 10.95 16.34 14.64
C VAL A 284 9.92 15.26 14.33
N ILE A 285 8.93 15.06 15.21
CA ILE A 285 7.89 14.04 14.99
C ILE A 285 6.97 14.39 13.82
N ALA A 286 6.70 15.70 13.59
CA ALA A 286 5.95 16.18 12.45
C ALA A 286 6.68 15.89 11.12
N ILE A 287 7.95 16.27 11.04
CA ILE A 287 8.81 16.01 9.88
C ILE A 287 8.88 14.51 9.61
N ASN A 288 9.11 13.72 10.65
CA ASN A 288 9.20 12.27 10.54
C ASN A 288 7.87 11.63 10.08
N ALA A 289 6.74 12.17 10.51
CA ALA A 289 5.43 11.72 10.05
C ALA A 289 5.22 11.98 8.54
N LEU A 290 5.58 13.18 8.05
CA LEU A 290 5.47 13.54 6.64
C LEU A 290 6.40 12.71 5.74
N TRP A 291 7.65 12.48 6.18
CA TRP A 291 8.59 11.59 5.49
C TRP A 291 8.08 10.16 5.43
N THR A 292 7.57 9.65 6.55
CA THR A 292 7.02 8.28 6.62
C THR A 292 5.77 8.13 5.74
N LEU A 293 4.92 9.16 5.67
CA LEU A 293 3.78 9.19 4.76
C LEU A 293 4.24 9.10 3.30
N SER A 294 5.22 9.90 2.91
CA SER A 294 5.80 9.85 1.56
C SER A 294 6.42 8.49 1.26
N PHE A 295 7.08 7.85 2.23
CA PHE A 295 7.65 6.50 2.11
C PHE A 295 6.60 5.41 1.97
N CYS A 296 5.35 5.64 2.35
CA CYS A 296 4.24 4.74 2.02
C CYS A 296 3.87 4.76 0.53
N TYR A 297 4.09 5.88 -0.17
CA TYR A 297 3.71 6.03 -1.59
C TYR A 297 4.86 5.79 -2.56
N LEU A 298 6.07 6.15 -2.19
CA LEU A 298 7.28 6.04 -3.01
C LEU A 298 7.50 4.64 -3.63
N PRO A 299 7.41 3.54 -2.88
CA PRO A 299 7.67 2.21 -3.44
C PRO A 299 6.63 1.80 -4.49
N GLY A 300 5.39 2.31 -4.38
CA GLY A 300 4.37 2.11 -5.41
C GLY A 300 4.68 2.84 -6.73
N LEU A 301 5.35 3.99 -6.66
CA LEU A 301 5.83 4.72 -7.82
C LEU A 301 6.99 3.97 -8.49
N PHE A 302 7.98 3.54 -7.72
CA PHE A 302 9.09 2.73 -8.26
C PHE A 302 8.60 1.43 -8.89
N ALA A 303 7.62 0.75 -8.26
CA ALA A 303 7.00 -0.44 -8.83
C ALA A 303 6.32 -0.14 -10.18
N ALA A 304 5.61 0.99 -10.29
CA ALA A 304 4.97 1.40 -11.55
C ALA A 304 6.00 1.63 -12.66
N TYR A 305 7.09 2.34 -12.37
CA TYR A 305 8.16 2.57 -13.35
C TYR A 305 8.87 1.28 -13.75
N LEU A 306 9.13 0.38 -12.81
CA LEU A 306 9.70 -0.94 -13.13
C LEU A 306 8.77 -1.78 -13.99
N GLN A 307 7.45 -1.73 -13.75
CA GLN A 307 6.45 -2.42 -14.57
C GLN A 307 6.43 -1.84 -16.00
N LEU A 308 6.47 -0.52 -16.14
CA LEU A 308 6.55 0.15 -17.44
C LEU A 308 7.83 -0.22 -18.21
N TRP A 309 8.97 -0.23 -17.52
CA TRP A 309 10.25 -0.58 -18.11
C TRP A 309 10.31 -2.03 -18.56
N ARG A 310 9.89 -2.96 -17.71
CA ARG A 310 9.89 -4.40 -17.99
C ARG A 310 8.78 -4.84 -18.95
N GLY A 311 7.70 -4.07 -19.05
CA GLY A 311 6.53 -4.40 -19.87
C GLY A 311 5.73 -5.60 -19.39
N THR A 312 5.93 -6.05 -18.13
CA THR A 312 5.23 -7.19 -17.51
C THR A 312 4.98 -6.96 -16.03
N LYS A 313 3.89 -7.52 -15.49
CA LYS A 313 3.62 -7.55 -14.04
C LYS A 313 4.18 -8.81 -13.36
N TYR A 314 4.59 -9.81 -14.11
CA TYR A 314 4.94 -11.14 -13.58
C TYR A 314 6.42 -11.25 -13.18
N SER A 315 7.26 -10.28 -13.55
CA SER A 315 8.63 -10.24 -13.10
C SER A 315 8.72 -9.79 -11.64
N GLN A 316 9.43 -10.56 -10.81
CA GLN A 316 9.63 -10.24 -9.39
C GLN A 316 10.33 -8.89 -9.23
N PHE A 317 9.88 -8.12 -8.23
CA PHE A 317 10.58 -6.90 -7.86
C PHE A 317 11.92 -7.21 -7.17
N PRO A 318 12.91 -6.30 -7.25
CA PRO A 318 14.11 -6.43 -6.43
C PRO A 318 13.75 -6.54 -4.94
N ASN A 319 14.52 -7.36 -4.19
CA ASN A 319 14.23 -7.65 -2.78
C ASN A 319 14.01 -6.40 -1.91
N TRP A 320 14.79 -5.33 -2.14
CA TRP A 320 14.63 -4.09 -1.38
C TRP A 320 13.26 -3.44 -1.62
N LEU A 321 12.79 -3.43 -2.89
CA LEU A 321 11.50 -2.83 -3.25
C LEU A 321 10.33 -3.69 -2.76
N ASP A 322 10.43 -5.01 -2.91
CA ASP A 322 9.42 -5.96 -2.43
C ASP A 322 9.24 -5.84 -0.91
N GLN A 323 10.34 -5.82 -0.16
CA GLN A 323 10.30 -5.63 1.29
C GLN A 323 9.68 -4.27 1.66
N TRP A 324 10.01 -3.20 0.93
CA TRP A 324 9.44 -1.87 1.16
C TRP A 324 7.93 -1.86 0.88
N LEU A 325 7.48 -2.45 -0.23
CA LEU A 325 6.05 -2.60 -0.55
C LEU A 325 5.29 -3.33 0.55
N LYS A 326 5.89 -4.38 1.14
CA LYS A 326 5.31 -5.17 2.24
C LYS A 326 5.23 -4.40 3.57
N MET A 327 6.10 -3.42 3.79
CA MET A 327 6.12 -2.60 5.02
C MET A 327 5.15 -1.42 5.02
N ARG A 328 4.53 -1.07 3.89
CA ARG A 328 3.70 0.15 3.73
C ARG A 328 2.60 0.30 4.78
N LYS A 329 1.94 -0.80 5.16
CA LYS A 329 0.87 -0.80 6.17
C LYS A 329 1.40 -0.41 7.55
N GLN A 330 2.51 -1.00 7.97
CA GLN A 330 3.13 -0.70 9.26
C GLN A 330 3.67 0.73 9.30
N LEU A 331 4.32 1.18 8.21
CA LEU A 331 4.78 2.57 8.09
C LEU A 331 3.61 3.55 8.19
N GLY A 332 2.47 3.26 7.53
CA GLY A 332 1.28 4.10 7.60
C GLY A 332 0.68 4.19 9.02
N LEU A 333 0.68 3.10 9.78
CA LEU A 333 0.20 3.10 11.16
C LEU A 333 1.16 3.83 12.11
N LEU A 334 2.48 3.69 11.93
CA LEU A 334 3.48 4.45 12.67
C LEU A 334 3.37 5.94 12.37
N MET A 335 3.19 6.29 11.09
CA MET A 335 2.95 7.67 10.66
C MET A 335 1.70 8.25 11.34
N LEU A 336 0.58 7.53 11.35
CA LEU A 336 -0.66 7.99 12.01
C LEU A 336 -0.44 8.22 13.50
N GLY A 337 0.29 7.33 14.19
CA GLY A 337 0.64 7.49 15.60
C GLY A 337 1.46 8.76 15.84
N MET A 338 2.46 9.02 14.99
CA MET A 338 3.28 10.23 15.06
C MET A 338 2.47 11.51 14.76
N ALA A 339 1.61 11.48 13.73
CA ALA A 339 0.75 12.60 13.39
C ALA A 339 -0.25 12.93 14.52
N ALA A 340 -0.84 11.93 15.15
CA ALA A 340 -1.72 12.11 16.30
C ALA A 340 -0.97 12.70 17.51
N MET A 341 0.23 12.19 17.80
CA MET A 341 1.07 12.73 18.88
C MET A 341 1.49 14.17 18.60
N HIS A 342 1.89 14.47 17.35
CA HIS A 342 2.18 15.85 16.92
C HIS A 342 0.98 16.76 17.13
N ALA A 343 -0.21 16.35 16.74
CA ALA A 343 -1.43 17.14 16.91
C ALA A 343 -1.74 17.41 18.39
N CYS A 344 -1.65 16.39 19.25
CA CYS A 344 -1.85 16.55 20.70
C CYS A 344 -0.86 17.57 21.32
N ILE A 345 0.43 17.45 20.97
CA ILE A 345 1.45 18.36 21.47
C ILE A 345 1.24 19.78 20.92
N SER A 346 0.90 19.90 19.63
CA SER A 346 0.64 21.19 18.99
C SER A 346 -0.53 21.93 19.63
N VAL A 347 -1.62 21.23 19.94
CA VAL A 347 -2.77 21.80 20.66
C VAL A 347 -2.37 22.25 22.07
N ALA A 348 -1.56 21.45 22.77
CA ALA A 348 -1.07 21.81 24.10
C ALA A 348 -0.15 23.05 24.09
N MET A 349 0.50 23.31 22.95
CA MET A 349 1.39 24.46 22.75
C MET A 349 0.71 25.67 22.10
N LEU A 350 -0.55 25.54 21.71
CA LEU A 350 -1.29 26.58 20.97
C LEU A 350 -1.78 27.67 21.93
N ALA A 351 -0.88 28.58 22.27
CA ALA A 351 -1.17 29.77 23.07
C ALA A 351 -0.53 31.00 22.41
N PRO A 352 -1.18 32.19 22.46
CA PRO A 352 -0.65 33.40 21.83
C PRO A 352 0.77 33.76 22.26
N GLU A 353 1.16 33.39 23.48
CA GLU A 353 2.49 33.65 24.01
C GLU A 353 3.57 32.71 23.44
N THR A 354 3.20 31.48 23.08
CA THR A 354 4.15 30.46 22.61
C THR A 354 4.18 30.35 21.10
N THR A 355 3.05 30.67 20.43
CA THR A 355 2.86 30.55 18.98
C THR A 355 2.34 31.85 18.38
N GLU A 356 2.94 32.98 18.78
CA GLU A 356 2.57 34.37 18.38
C GLU A 356 2.33 34.50 16.86
N TRP A 357 3.07 33.75 16.04
CA TRP A 357 3.01 33.82 14.57
C TRP A 357 1.71 33.28 13.92
N VAL A 358 0.85 32.56 14.63
CA VAL A 358 -0.49 32.10 14.16
C VAL A 358 -1.60 33.08 14.54
N TYR A 359 -1.32 34.03 15.43
CA TYR A 359 -2.30 35.00 15.90
C TYR A 359 -2.08 36.36 15.25
N GLU A 360 -3.06 37.25 15.37
CA GLU A 360 -2.90 38.66 15.02
C GLU A 360 -1.81 39.32 15.88
N GLU A 361 -1.17 40.35 15.34
CA GLU A 361 -0.04 40.99 16.03
C GLU A 361 -0.45 41.55 17.41
N PRO A 362 0.33 41.28 18.47
CA PRO A 362 0.00 41.76 19.79
C PRO A 362 0.12 43.30 19.84
N GLN A 363 -0.81 43.92 20.55
CA GLN A 363 -0.74 45.35 20.83
C GLN A 363 0.36 45.64 21.83
N LYS A 364 1.20 46.60 21.54
CA LYS A 364 2.26 47.09 22.47
C LYS A 364 1.73 48.30 23.23
N ILE A 365 1.49 48.12 24.51
CA ILE A 365 1.05 49.20 25.42
C ILE A 365 2.17 49.57 26.38
N GLN A 366 2.28 50.85 26.67
CA GLN A 366 3.14 51.33 27.73
C GLN A 366 2.40 51.23 29.07
N ALA A 367 2.87 50.37 29.94
CA ALA A 367 2.29 50.20 31.26
C ALA A 367 3.33 50.62 32.35
N VAL A 368 2.85 51.34 33.32
CA VAL A 368 3.66 51.70 34.51
C VAL A 368 3.63 50.48 35.43
N VAL A 369 4.78 49.83 35.57
CA VAL A 369 4.95 48.64 36.44
C VAL A 369 5.67 49.05 37.70
N GLN A 370 5.10 48.71 38.84
CA GLN A 370 5.73 48.94 40.14
C GLN A 370 6.82 47.89 40.36
N VAL A 371 8.06 48.28 40.36
CA VAL A 371 9.22 47.40 40.55
C VAL A 371 9.51 47.14 42.00
N ASN A 372 9.36 48.18 42.83
CA ASN A 372 9.48 48.12 44.28
C ASN A 372 8.48 49.09 44.92
N ALA A 373 8.34 49.06 46.25
CA ALA A 373 7.37 49.87 46.98
C ALA A 373 7.48 51.40 46.66
N ASN A 374 8.65 51.86 46.19
CA ASN A 374 8.91 53.27 45.91
C ASN A 374 9.40 53.59 44.49
N THR A 375 9.42 52.60 43.59
CA THR A 375 9.90 52.81 42.20
C THR A 375 8.92 52.24 41.19
N THR A 376 8.50 53.07 40.25
CA THR A 376 7.69 52.68 39.10
C THR A 376 8.54 52.87 37.84
N GLU A 377 8.51 51.86 36.95
CA GLU A 377 9.14 51.91 35.62
C GLU A 377 8.08 51.76 34.53
N THR A 378 8.24 52.52 33.47
CA THR A 378 7.38 52.34 32.27
C THR A 378 7.95 51.20 31.43
N LYS A 379 7.23 50.09 31.32
CA LYS A 379 7.60 48.97 30.48
C LYS A 379 6.63 48.79 29.35
N LEU A 380 7.16 48.44 28.18
CA LEU A 380 6.36 47.99 27.03
C LEU A 380 5.87 46.58 27.30
N ILE A 381 4.57 46.42 27.46
CA ILE A 381 3.91 45.11 27.65
C ILE A 381 3.22 44.75 26.35
N LYS A 382 3.38 43.48 25.94
CA LYS A 382 2.65 42.90 24.83
C LYS A 382 1.28 42.40 25.30
N LEU A 383 0.21 42.95 24.75
CA LEU A 383 -1.14 42.45 24.97
C LEU A 383 -1.47 41.51 23.78
N TYR A 384 -1.45 40.22 24.06
CA TYR A 384 -1.69 39.19 23.05
C TYR A 384 -3.15 39.18 22.63
N ASN A 385 -3.37 39.05 21.29
CA ASN A 385 -4.69 38.80 20.73
C ASN A 385 -4.91 37.28 20.59
N ALA A 386 -6.11 36.81 20.87
CA ALA A 386 -6.51 35.41 20.69
C ALA A 386 -7.08 35.12 19.29
N GLU A 387 -7.22 36.14 18.45
CA GLU A 387 -7.69 35.97 17.07
C GLU A 387 -6.59 35.42 16.17
N LEU A 388 -6.92 34.40 15.38
CA LEU A 388 -6.00 33.80 14.42
C LEU A 388 -5.82 34.72 13.20
N ASN A 389 -4.60 34.88 12.74
CA ASN A 389 -4.37 35.47 11.44
C ASN A 389 -4.66 34.47 10.31
N TRP A 390 -4.75 34.93 9.06
CA TRP A 390 -5.08 34.08 7.91
C TRP A 390 -4.16 32.86 7.75
N ARG A 391 -2.87 32.99 8.12
CA ARG A 391 -1.92 31.87 8.09
C ARG A 391 -2.21 30.85 9.17
N GLY A 392 -2.53 31.32 10.37
CA GLY A 392 -2.93 30.47 11.49
C GLY A 392 -4.19 29.68 11.17
N GLU A 393 -5.19 30.31 10.56
CA GLU A 393 -6.40 29.64 10.13
C GLU A 393 -6.12 28.55 9.09
N LEU A 394 -5.35 28.86 8.03
CA LEU A 394 -5.02 27.89 7.00
C LEU A 394 -4.12 26.75 7.52
N PHE A 395 -3.14 27.08 8.39
CA PHE A 395 -2.28 26.12 9.02
C PHE A 395 -3.09 25.12 9.86
N LEU A 396 -3.93 25.59 10.76
CA LEU A 396 -4.74 24.71 11.62
C LEU A 396 -5.76 23.91 10.83
N THR A 397 -6.45 24.55 9.87
CA THR A 397 -7.46 23.86 9.05
C THR A 397 -6.85 22.76 8.19
N THR A 398 -5.74 23.05 7.50
CA THR A 398 -5.07 22.03 6.67
C THR A 398 -4.50 20.90 7.51
N GLY A 399 -3.96 21.20 8.70
CA GLY A 399 -3.50 20.19 9.66
C GLY A 399 -4.62 19.27 10.15
N ALA A 400 -5.75 19.85 10.53
CA ALA A 400 -6.93 19.08 10.97
C ALA A 400 -7.47 18.20 9.83
N VAL A 401 -7.59 18.72 8.61
CA VAL A 401 -8.05 17.93 7.44
C VAL A 401 -7.07 16.81 7.13
N ALA A 402 -5.75 17.07 7.15
CA ALA A 402 -4.73 16.05 6.92
C ALA A 402 -4.81 14.93 7.97
N LEU A 403 -4.97 15.29 9.26
CA LEU A 403 -5.14 14.30 10.33
C LEU A 403 -6.41 13.46 10.13
N CYS A 404 -7.56 14.07 9.85
CA CYS A 404 -8.81 13.35 9.60
C CYS A 404 -8.66 12.36 8.43
N LEU A 405 -8.02 12.77 7.33
CA LEU A 405 -7.77 11.90 6.18
C LEU A 405 -6.84 10.74 6.55
N THR A 406 -5.78 10.99 7.32
CA THR A 406 -4.86 9.92 7.75
C THR A 406 -5.52 8.95 8.74
N VAL A 407 -6.45 9.41 9.58
CA VAL A 407 -7.28 8.54 10.43
C VAL A 407 -8.16 7.61 9.57
N VAL A 408 -8.81 8.13 8.53
CA VAL A 408 -9.61 7.32 7.59
C VAL A 408 -8.74 6.27 6.89
N LEU A 409 -7.51 6.64 6.47
CA LEU A 409 -6.53 5.70 5.89
C LEU A 409 -6.13 4.61 6.89
N GLY A 410 -5.89 4.98 8.16
CA GLY A 410 -5.55 4.04 9.23
C GLY A 410 -6.69 3.06 9.53
N ILE A 411 -7.91 3.55 9.72
CA ILE A 411 -9.09 2.73 9.99
C ILE A 411 -9.36 1.76 8.83
N SER A 412 -9.31 2.24 7.58
CA SER A 412 -9.51 1.39 6.40
C SER A 412 -8.42 0.32 6.21
N SER A 413 -7.27 0.46 6.90
CA SER A 413 -6.19 -0.53 6.91
C SER A 413 -6.42 -1.66 7.94
N LEU A 414 -7.38 -1.53 8.85
CA LEU A 414 -7.70 -2.56 9.83
C LEU A 414 -8.32 -3.77 9.13
N PRO A 415 -7.93 -5.02 9.48
CA PRO A 415 -8.44 -6.22 8.81
C PRO A 415 -9.97 -6.34 8.82
N SER A 416 -10.61 -5.98 9.93
CA SER A 416 -12.07 -6.00 10.07
C SER A 416 -12.77 -5.04 9.11
N VAL A 417 -12.23 -3.84 8.96
CA VAL A 417 -12.78 -2.81 8.06
C VAL A 417 -12.46 -3.14 6.60
N THR A 418 -11.23 -3.58 6.31
CA THR A 418 -10.83 -4.00 4.96
C THR A 418 -11.72 -5.13 4.43
N ALA A 419 -12.18 -6.03 5.30
CA ALA A 419 -13.07 -7.14 4.93
C ALA A 419 -14.49 -6.68 4.53
N THR A 420 -14.95 -5.52 4.99
CA THR A 420 -16.27 -4.97 4.69
C THR A 420 -16.29 -4.03 3.47
N LEU A 421 -15.12 -3.46 3.11
CA LEU A 421 -15.00 -2.55 1.97
C LEU A 421 -14.93 -3.31 0.64
N SER A 422 -15.62 -2.79 -0.36
CA SER A 422 -15.42 -3.22 -1.74
C SER A 422 -14.01 -2.83 -2.21
N TRP A 423 -13.47 -3.57 -3.20
CA TRP A 423 -12.16 -3.27 -3.79
C TRP A 423 -12.07 -1.83 -4.32
N ARG A 424 -13.15 -1.35 -4.92
CA ARG A 424 -13.23 0.02 -5.47
C ARG A 424 -13.13 1.07 -4.37
N GLU A 425 -13.85 0.88 -3.27
CA GLU A 425 -13.82 1.76 -2.09
C GLU A 425 -12.45 1.74 -1.43
N PHE A 426 -11.90 0.55 -1.18
CA PHE A 426 -10.56 0.42 -0.60
C PHE A 426 -9.49 1.12 -1.45
N THR A 427 -9.51 0.92 -2.77
CA THR A 427 -8.54 1.56 -3.67
C THR A 427 -8.74 3.07 -3.73
N PHE A 428 -9.98 3.56 -3.70
CA PHE A 428 -10.28 4.98 -3.64
C PHE A 428 -9.69 5.60 -2.36
N ILE A 429 -9.94 5.00 -1.21
CA ILE A 429 -9.44 5.49 0.09
C ILE A 429 -7.91 5.46 0.09
N GLN A 430 -7.30 4.30 -0.11
CA GLN A 430 -5.86 4.12 0.04
C GLN A 430 -5.03 4.83 -1.05
N SER A 431 -5.58 5.02 -2.24
CA SER A 431 -4.88 5.67 -3.34
C SER A 431 -5.29 7.14 -3.52
N LYS A 432 -6.58 7.43 -3.72
CA LYS A 432 -7.01 8.81 -4.03
C LYS A 432 -6.98 9.71 -2.79
N LEU A 433 -7.66 9.31 -1.70
CA LEU A 433 -7.64 10.09 -0.46
C LEU A 433 -6.24 10.15 0.16
N GLY A 434 -5.44 9.11 -0.01
CA GLY A 434 -4.06 9.13 0.48
C GLY A 434 -3.18 10.17 -0.20
N TRP A 435 -3.33 10.41 -1.51
CA TRP A 435 -2.67 11.51 -2.19
C TRP A 435 -3.18 12.87 -1.71
N VAL A 436 -4.49 13.01 -1.48
CA VAL A 436 -5.07 14.24 -0.92
C VAL A 436 -4.50 14.49 0.48
N ALA A 437 -4.42 13.47 1.34
CA ALA A 437 -3.84 13.58 2.68
C ALA A 437 -2.38 14.06 2.63
N MET A 438 -1.57 13.50 1.73
CA MET A 438 -0.16 13.89 1.58
C MET A 438 -0.01 15.34 1.08
N ILE A 439 -0.81 15.76 0.10
CA ILE A 439 -0.80 17.14 -0.40
C ILE A 439 -1.27 18.11 0.70
N THR A 440 -2.34 17.78 1.42
CA THR A 440 -2.87 18.62 2.49
C THR A 440 -1.88 18.75 3.66
N ALA A 441 -1.16 17.66 4.00
CA ALA A 441 -0.10 17.69 5.00
C ALA A 441 1.09 18.56 4.54
N ALA A 442 1.44 18.52 3.25
CA ALA A 442 2.47 19.41 2.70
C ALA A 442 2.03 20.88 2.72
N LEU A 443 0.77 21.18 2.41
CA LEU A 443 0.21 22.53 2.49
C LEU A 443 0.23 23.06 3.95
N HIS A 444 -0.07 22.19 4.92
CA HIS A 444 0.02 22.51 6.33
C HIS A 444 1.44 23.00 6.71
N ASP A 445 2.47 22.30 6.25
CA ASP A 445 3.86 22.69 6.48
C ASP A 445 4.24 23.99 5.72
N ILE A 446 3.74 24.16 4.49
CA ILE A 446 3.96 25.39 3.71
C ILE A 446 3.33 26.61 4.41
N PHE A 447 2.10 26.51 4.90
CA PHE A 447 1.45 27.62 5.61
C PHE A 447 2.17 27.94 6.94
N LEU A 448 2.67 26.92 7.63
CA LEU A 448 3.54 27.12 8.79
C LEU A 448 4.75 27.99 8.43
N ALA A 449 5.48 27.60 7.41
CA ALA A 449 6.79 28.14 7.11
C ALA A 449 6.77 29.27 6.07
N TRP A 450 5.62 29.75 5.64
CA TRP A 450 5.41 30.67 4.52
C TRP A 450 6.46 31.79 4.39
N LYS A 451 6.70 32.52 5.49
CA LYS A 451 7.68 33.60 5.51
C LYS A 451 9.13 33.12 5.43
N TRP A 452 9.42 31.96 6.03
CA TRP A 452 10.81 31.47 6.19
C TRP A 452 11.24 30.59 5.03
N MET A 453 10.32 29.94 4.35
CA MET A 453 10.61 28.96 3.30
C MET A 453 11.41 29.57 2.13
N PHE A 454 11.19 30.87 1.84
CA PHE A 454 11.79 31.55 0.70
C PHE A 454 12.87 32.58 1.10
N ILE A 455 12.98 32.94 2.36
CA ILE A 455 13.84 34.05 2.83
C ILE A 455 15.05 33.53 3.62
N TYR A 456 14.87 32.49 4.42
CA TYR A 456 15.92 31.99 5.30
C TYR A 456 16.47 30.67 4.79
N TRP A 457 17.70 30.69 4.31
CA TRP A 457 18.51 29.48 4.18
C TRP A 457 19.00 29.13 5.58
N GLY A 458 18.96 27.85 5.91
CA GLY A 458 19.32 27.39 7.24
C GLY A 458 20.76 27.68 7.63
N CYS A 459 21.23 26.99 8.63
CA CYS A 459 22.55 27.12 9.23
C CYS A 459 23.68 27.35 8.22
N PHE A 460 24.43 28.43 8.38
CA PHE A 460 25.54 28.82 7.50
C PHE A 460 25.17 28.93 6.00
N ASN A 461 23.91 29.16 5.66
CA ASN A 461 23.40 29.14 4.29
C ASN A 461 23.63 27.82 3.54
N THR A 462 23.92 26.72 4.24
CA THR A 462 24.25 25.43 3.64
C THR A 462 23.24 24.33 3.92
N LEU A 463 22.58 24.38 5.09
CA LEU A 463 21.58 23.40 5.48
C LEU A 463 20.17 23.95 5.30
N PRO A 464 19.26 23.20 4.67
CA PRO A 464 17.86 23.61 4.55
C PRO A 464 17.20 23.66 5.93
N ILE A 465 16.28 24.61 6.12
CA ILE A 465 15.48 24.67 7.34
C ILE A 465 14.51 23.48 7.44
N GLY A 466 14.07 23.16 8.66
CA GLY A 466 13.18 22.02 8.94
C GLY A 466 12.02 21.85 7.96
N PRO A 467 11.17 22.87 7.74
CA PRO A 467 10.07 22.81 6.78
C PRO A 467 10.51 22.55 5.34
N GLN A 468 11.65 23.06 4.89
CA GLN A 468 12.12 22.80 3.53
C GLN A 468 12.45 21.33 3.32
N TYR A 469 13.27 20.74 4.19
CA TYR A 469 13.62 19.32 4.01
C TYR A 469 12.50 18.37 4.37
N ALA A 470 11.51 18.81 5.16
CA ALA A 470 10.29 18.04 5.41
C ALA A 470 9.53 17.72 4.11
N LEU A 471 9.53 18.65 3.17
CA LEU A 471 8.82 18.54 1.90
C LEU A 471 9.56 17.73 0.82
N TYR A 472 10.86 17.46 0.97
CA TYR A 472 11.65 16.80 -0.11
C TYR A 472 11.06 15.45 -0.57
N PRO A 473 10.73 14.48 0.31
CA PRO A 473 10.19 13.22 -0.17
C PRO A 473 8.80 13.37 -0.80
N THR A 474 7.99 14.29 -0.28
CA THR A 474 6.67 14.60 -0.85
C THR A 474 6.80 15.18 -2.25
N PHE A 475 7.73 16.11 -2.45
CA PHE A 475 8.02 16.69 -3.75
C PHE A 475 8.51 15.62 -4.74
N ILE A 476 9.42 14.73 -4.32
CA ILE A 476 9.86 13.59 -5.12
C ILE A 476 8.67 12.70 -5.51
N CYS A 477 7.77 12.40 -4.58
CA CYS A 477 6.54 11.64 -4.86
C CYS A 477 5.68 12.33 -5.94
N ILE A 478 5.47 13.65 -5.83
CA ILE A 478 4.68 14.42 -6.78
C ILE A 478 5.33 14.40 -8.17
N VAL A 479 6.62 14.72 -8.25
CA VAL A 479 7.38 14.71 -9.51
C VAL A 479 7.34 13.35 -10.20
N LEU A 480 7.53 12.26 -9.44
CA LEU A 480 7.43 10.90 -9.98
C LEU A 480 5.98 10.51 -10.34
N LYS A 481 4.99 11.11 -9.72
CA LYS A 481 3.58 10.81 -10.02
C LYS A 481 3.09 11.48 -11.30
N LEU A 482 3.54 12.69 -11.60
CA LEU A 482 3.05 13.48 -12.74
C LEU A 482 3.13 12.72 -14.08
N PRO A 483 4.27 12.09 -14.48
CA PRO A 483 4.32 11.33 -15.72
C PRO A 483 3.36 10.14 -15.76
N LEU A 484 3.10 9.51 -14.60
CA LEU A 484 2.17 8.38 -14.49
C LEU A 484 0.69 8.78 -14.60
N LEU A 485 0.36 10.08 -14.53
CA LEU A 485 -0.99 10.61 -14.73
C LEU A 485 -1.29 10.89 -16.21
N LEU A 486 -0.28 10.90 -17.06
CA LEU A 486 -0.48 11.10 -18.50
C LEU A 486 -1.35 9.97 -19.07
N PRO A 487 -2.45 10.28 -19.80
CA PRO A 487 -3.39 9.27 -20.26
C PRO A 487 -2.76 8.08 -21.03
N PRO A 488 -1.78 8.27 -21.93
CA PRO A 488 -1.15 7.16 -22.62
C PRO A 488 -0.32 6.26 -21.68
N VAL A 489 0.36 6.85 -20.70
CA VAL A 489 1.18 6.12 -19.73
C VAL A 489 0.29 5.34 -18.75
N ASP A 490 -0.75 5.98 -18.23
CA ASP A 490 -1.71 5.34 -17.32
C ASP A 490 -2.44 4.18 -18.03
N LYS A 491 -2.92 4.38 -19.26
CA LYS A 491 -3.56 3.33 -20.05
C LYS A 491 -2.62 2.13 -20.27
N TYR A 492 -1.38 2.38 -20.65
CA TYR A 492 -0.38 1.31 -20.86
C TYR A 492 -0.03 0.59 -19.55
N LEU A 493 0.16 1.32 -18.45
CA LEU A 493 0.40 0.74 -17.13
C LEU A 493 -0.78 -0.13 -16.67
N GLN A 494 -2.02 0.30 -16.93
CA GLN A 494 -3.21 -0.48 -16.62
C GLN A 494 -3.28 -1.77 -17.46
N GLN A 495 -2.89 -1.73 -18.74
CA GLN A 495 -2.81 -2.93 -19.59
C GLN A 495 -1.82 -3.93 -19.02
N ILE A 496 -0.59 -3.50 -18.66
CA ILE A 496 0.41 -4.36 -18.01
C ILE A 496 -0.16 -4.97 -16.72
N ARG A 497 -0.82 -4.16 -15.89
CA ARG A 497 -1.42 -4.65 -14.63
C ARG A 497 -2.59 -5.62 -14.83
N ARG A 498 -3.27 -5.58 -15.98
CA ARG A 498 -4.26 -6.57 -16.39
C ARG A 498 -3.63 -7.85 -16.95
N GLY A 499 -2.33 -7.89 -17.18
CA GLY A 499 -1.59 -9.07 -17.63
C GLY A 499 -1.08 -9.01 -19.07
N TYR A 500 -1.19 -7.86 -19.74
CA TYR A 500 -0.52 -7.66 -21.02
C TYR A 500 1.01 -7.73 -20.81
N GLU A 501 1.68 -8.47 -21.66
CA GLU A 501 3.13 -8.54 -21.71
C GLU A 501 3.61 -7.99 -23.06
N ARG A 502 4.64 -7.17 -23.04
CA ARG A 502 5.30 -6.71 -24.29
C ARG A 502 5.90 -7.94 -24.97
N PRO A 503 5.63 -8.20 -26.27
CA PRO A 503 6.33 -9.24 -27.00
C PRO A 503 7.83 -9.05 -26.83
N ALA A 504 8.55 -10.12 -26.49
CA ALA A 504 10.01 -10.09 -26.43
C ALA A 504 10.52 -9.61 -27.80
N ALA A 505 11.29 -8.54 -27.83
CA ALA A 505 11.96 -8.12 -29.03
C ALA A 505 12.82 -9.32 -29.49
N PHE A 506 12.56 -9.85 -30.68
CA PHE A 506 13.36 -10.91 -31.27
C PHE A 506 14.85 -10.48 -31.17
N LYS A 507 15.62 -11.16 -30.34
CA LYS A 507 17.08 -11.03 -30.40
C LYS A 507 17.49 -11.54 -31.78
N LYS A 508 17.88 -10.61 -32.67
CA LYS A 508 18.53 -10.89 -33.92
C LYS A 508 19.96 -11.42 -33.68
N THR A 509 20.11 -12.57 -33.07
CA THR A 509 21.42 -13.18 -32.81
C THR A 509 21.35 -14.69 -32.78
N ASP A 510 20.60 -15.31 -33.73
CA ASP A 510 20.75 -16.73 -34.00
C ASP A 510 20.43 -16.99 -35.48
N ILE A 511 21.11 -16.27 -36.39
CA ILE A 511 21.32 -16.66 -37.79
C ILE A 511 22.72 -16.15 -38.14
N ALA A 512 23.71 -16.96 -37.82
CA ALA A 512 25.04 -16.95 -38.44
C ALA A 512 25.54 -18.40 -38.49
#